data_deff73f156bf0839a46878f1b4b01768
#
_entry.id   deff73f156bf0839a46878f1b4b01768
#
_cell.length_a   1.000
_cell.length_b   1.000
_cell.length_c   1.000
_cell.angle_alpha   90.00
_cell.angle_beta   90.00
_cell.angle_gamma   90.00
#
_symmetry.space_group_name_H-M   'P 1'
#
loop_
_entity.id
_entity.type
_entity.pdbx_description
1 polymer ?
#
loop_
_entity_poly.entity_id
_entity_poly.type
_entity_poly.pdbx_seq_one_letter_code
_entity_poly.pdbx_strand_id
1 'polypeptide(L)'
;MALRIWLSSAGVATTQVMRMLRGNPDSVDVRIHGTNVDPSAPALAACDVAEVEPRHVGDDAYADFALDFCRRHGIDVLVPPRRLTALAGRADAFAAEGTRLMCSPLASVEVLTSKSRTYEEALTAGIPVPPWRVVRDADGLRAAVDELAATGETLCIKPAGEYSAFGFRILEDRPMGIRDLLAPARPMASVDAVAQAMKRAADEGEHVPRMIVMPYLEGPEISVDCLSAPGGRLLAAIPRAKEGRYRLLLDDPGITEIARRLVGHFSLAYLSNVQLRHRNGEPVLLEANPRPSAGIFQTAFTGVNLPWAAVRLLTQGDAGLRTAPRLGGRVAVTEAVTEVPEVPDVPEVSVA
;
A
#
# COMPACT_ATOMS: atom_id res chain seq x y z
N MET A 1 -25.36 7.10 18.71
CA MET A 1 -24.67 5.76 18.71
C MET A 1 -23.28 5.96 18.16
N ALA A 2 -22.28 5.25 18.70
CA ALA A 2 -20.92 5.29 18.17
C ALA A 2 -20.85 4.71 16.76
N LEU A 3 -20.07 5.32 15.87
CA LEU A 3 -19.77 4.80 14.54
C LEU A 3 -18.78 3.64 14.68
N ARG A 4 -19.18 2.44 14.24
CA ARG A 4 -18.37 1.22 14.35
C ARG A 4 -17.51 1.06 13.09
N ILE A 5 -16.21 1.23 13.24
CA ILE A 5 -15.24 1.14 12.15
C ILE A 5 -14.39 -0.11 12.35
N TRP A 6 -14.35 -0.98 11.35
CA TRP A 6 -13.45 -2.13 11.36
C TRP A 6 -12.20 -1.84 10.52
N LEU A 7 -11.04 -1.98 11.15
CA LEU A 7 -9.72 -1.93 10.54
C LEU A 7 -9.18 -3.35 10.46
N SER A 8 -9.35 -4.01 9.32
CA SER A 8 -8.86 -5.38 9.13
C SER A 8 -7.34 -5.41 8.97
N SER A 9 -6.70 -6.54 9.26
CA SER A 9 -5.23 -6.72 9.20
C SER A 9 -4.47 -5.57 9.89
N ALA A 10 -4.92 -5.19 11.08
CA ALA A 10 -4.44 -4.04 11.83
C ALA A 10 -2.96 -4.20 12.21
N GLY A 11 -2.07 -3.49 11.53
CA GLY A 11 -0.63 -3.46 11.80
C GLY A 11 -0.22 -2.27 12.67
N VAL A 12 1.09 -2.16 12.95
CA VAL A 12 1.65 -1.13 13.85
C VAL A 12 1.21 0.29 13.45
N ALA A 13 1.26 0.61 12.16
CA ALA A 13 0.84 1.93 11.66
C ALA A 13 -0.65 2.22 11.87
N THR A 14 -1.48 1.19 12.00
CA THR A 14 -2.94 1.30 12.20
C THR A 14 -3.27 1.98 13.53
N THR A 15 -2.44 1.83 14.56
CA THR A 15 -2.62 2.51 15.86
C THR A 15 -2.69 4.03 15.70
N GLN A 16 -1.89 4.61 14.81
CA GLN A 16 -1.92 6.05 14.55
C GLN A 16 -3.21 6.45 13.79
N VAL A 17 -3.66 5.61 12.87
CA VAL A 17 -4.93 5.81 12.16
C VAL A 17 -6.10 5.77 13.15
N MET A 18 -6.10 4.85 14.11
CA MET A 18 -7.11 4.79 15.19
C MET A 18 -7.16 6.08 15.99
N ARG A 19 -5.98 6.64 16.34
CA ARG A 19 -5.90 7.94 17.03
C ARG A 19 -6.51 9.07 16.19
N MET A 20 -6.25 9.08 14.88
CA MET A 20 -6.83 10.08 13.98
C MET A 20 -8.36 9.93 13.84
N LEU A 21 -8.88 8.71 13.83
CA LEU A 21 -10.32 8.43 13.78
C LEU A 21 -11.01 8.84 15.10
N ARG A 22 -10.43 8.52 16.26
CA ARG A 22 -10.98 8.92 17.56
C ARG A 22 -10.88 10.42 17.80
N GLY A 23 -9.76 11.04 17.39
CA GLY A 23 -9.55 12.50 17.46
C GLY A 23 -10.11 13.26 16.27
N ASN A 24 -11.24 12.82 15.71
CA ASN A 24 -11.83 13.44 14.53
C ASN A 24 -12.39 14.85 14.83
N PRO A 25 -12.32 15.77 13.85
CA PRO A 25 -12.71 17.17 14.06
C PRO A 25 -14.22 17.38 14.22
N ASP A 26 -15.03 16.36 13.91
CA ASP A 26 -16.49 16.44 13.98
C ASP A 26 -17.02 15.93 15.34
N SER A 27 -16.13 15.52 16.25
CA SER A 27 -16.46 14.99 17.58
C SER A 27 -17.44 13.80 17.52
N VAL A 28 -17.39 13.02 16.44
CA VAL A 28 -18.18 11.80 16.32
C VAL A 28 -17.57 10.73 17.21
N ASP A 29 -18.40 10.09 18.02
CA ASP A 29 -17.99 8.93 18.81
C ASP A 29 -17.70 7.74 17.89
N VAL A 30 -16.49 7.16 17.99
CA VAL A 30 -15.99 6.08 17.12
C VAL A 30 -15.60 4.88 17.96
N ARG A 31 -16.16 3.73 17.62
CA ARG A 31 -15.76 2.43 18.17
C ARG A 31 -14.95 1.66 17.14
N ILE A 32 -13.71 1.35 17.49
CA ILE A 32 -12.75 0.67 16.61
C ILE A 32 -12.81 -0.84 16.86
N HIS A 33 -13.11 -1.58 15.79
CA HIS A 33 -12.93 -3.03 15.72
C HIS A 33 -11.63 -3.29 14.96
N GLY A 34 -10.78 -4.18 15.45
CA GLY A 34 -9.52 -4.53 14.81
C GLY A 34 -9.35 -6.04 14.70
N THR A 35 -8.77 -6.48 13.59
CA THR A 35 -8.42 -7.90 13.42
C THR A 35 -7.01 -8.03 12.86
N ASN A 36 -6.33 -9.14 13.19
CA ASN A 36 -5.04 -9.50 12.62
C ASN A 36 -4.87 -11.02 12.66
N VAL A 37 -4.10 -11.59 11.74
CA VAL A 37 -3.73 -13.01 11.77
C VAL A 37 -2.80 -13.35 12.95
N ASP A 38 -2.06 -12.36 13.45
CA ASP A 38 -1.20 -12.49 14.63
C ASP A 38 -1.97 -11.97 15.86
N PRO A 39 -2.35 -12.83 16.81
CA PRO A 39 -3.06 -12.43 18.01
C PRO A 39 -2.23 -11.49 18.91
N SER A 40 -0.90 -11.53 18.78
CA SER A 40 0.02 -10.66 19.54
C SER A 40 0.28 -9.30 18.86
N ALA A 41 -0.40 -9.00 17.73
CA ALA A 41 -0.21 -7.75 17.01
C ALA A 41 -0.52 -6.53 17.91
N PRO A 42 0.46 -5.62 18.15
CA PRO A 42 0.29 -4.52 19.13
C PRO A 42 -0.90 -3.60 18.82
N ALA A 43 -1.33 -3.54 17.57
CA ALA A 43 -2.48 -2.73 17.19
C ALA A 43 -3.80 -3.24 17.77
N LEU A 44 -3.91 -4.53 18.05
CA LEU A 44 -5.13 -5.12 18.63
C LEU A 44 -5.40 -4.60 20.04
N ALA A 45 -4.36 -4.33 20.83
CA ALA A 45 -4.47 -3.75 22.15
C ALA A 45 -5.06 -2.33 22.16
N ALA A 46 -5.02 -1.63 21.02
CA ALA A 46 -5.59 -0.30 20.87
C ALA A 46 -7.04 -0.29 20.35
N CYS A 47 -7.62 -1.46 20.07
CA CYS A 47 -9.00 -1.60 19.59
C CYS A 47 -9.99 -1.69 20.75
N ASP A 48 -11.23 -1.28 20.51
CA ASP A 48 -12.34 -1.48 21.46
C ASP A 48 -12.88 -2.91 21.42
N VAL A 49 -12.72 -3.57 20.25
CA VAL A 49 -12.97 -4.98 20.01
C VAL A 49 -11.87 -5.53 19.13
N ALA A 50 -11.27 -6.65 19.52
CA ALA A 50 -10.19 -7.30 18.79
C ALA A 50 -10.50 -8.79 18.57
N GLU A 51 -10.27 -9.29 17.35
CA GLU A 51 -10.39 -10.71 17.00
C GLU A 51 -9.23 -11.15 16.08
N VAL A 52 -9.01 -12.46 16.01
CA VAL A 52 -7.99 -13.05 15.14
C VAL A 52 -8.58 -13.35 13.76
N GLU A 53 -7.86 -12.96 12.70
CA GLU A 53 -8.21 -13.31 11.32
C GLU A 53 -7.81 -14.75 11.00
N PRO A 54 -8.56 -15.45 10.13
CA PRO A 54 -8.19 -16.78 9.66
C PRO A 54 -6.88 -16.74 8.88
N ARG A 55 -5.99 -17.71 9.14
CA ARG A 55 -4.71 -17.90 8.46
C ARG A 55 -4.86 -18.81 7.25
N HIS A 56 -4.06 -18.56 6.22
CA HIS A 56 -3.92 -19.46 5.05
C HIS A 56 -5.22 -19.83 4.34
N VAL A 57 -6.24 -18.97 4.41
CA VAL A 57 -7.50 -19.15 3.70
C VAL A 57 -7.48 -18.48 2.33
N GLY A 58 -8.25 -19.03 1.39
CA GLY A 58 -8.49 -18.42 0.08
C GLY A 58 -9.31 -17.14 0.17
N ASP A 59 -9.40 -16.42 -0.94
CA ASP A 59 -10.08 -15.13 -1.00
C ASP A 59 -11.57 -15.21 -0.70
N ASP A 60 -12.27 -16.26 -1.17
CA ASP A 60 -13.69 -16.46 -0.88
C ASP A 60 -13.94 -16.70 0.61
N ALA A 61 -13.18 -17.60 1.23
CA ALA A 61 -13.29 -17.88 2.66
C ALA A 61 -12.97 -16.65 3.52
N TYR A 62 -12.03 -15.80 3.10
CA TYR A 62 -11.76 -14.54 3.79
C TYR A 62 -12.92 -13.55 3.64
N ALA A 63 -13.53 -13.46 2.45
CA ALA A 63 -14.68 -12.60 2.23
C ALA A 63 -15.90 -13.05 3.06
N ASP A 64 -16.12 -14.35 3.18
CA ASP A 64 -17.19 -14.93 4.02
C ASP A 64 -16.95 -14.63 5.51
N PHE A 65 -15.69 -14.78 6.00
CA PHE A 65 -15.30 -14.36 7.35
C PHE A 65 -15.59 -12.87 7.56
N ALA A 66 -15.23 -12.02 6.57
CA ALA A 66 -15.42 -10.58 6.68
C ALA A 66 -16.90 -10.19 6.73
N LEU A 67 -17.75 -10.82 5.94
CA LEU A 67 -19.20 -10.61 5.98
C LEU A 67 -19.80 -11.05 7.31
N ASP A 68 -19.40 -12.21 7.82
CA ASP A 68 -19.86 -12.70 9.13
C ASP A 68 -19.42 -11.76 10.26
N PHE A 69 -18.18 -11.30 10.24
CA PHE A 69 -17.66 -10.31 11.20
C PHE A 69 -18.49 -9.03 11.18
N CYS A 70 -18.75 -8.48 9.99
CA CYS A 70 -19.58 -7.28 9.84
C CYS A 70 -20.97 -7.46 10.42
N ARG A 71 -21.61 -8.60 10.17
CA ARG A 71 -22.94 -8.94 10.70
C ARG A 71 -22.95 -9.07 12.21
N ARG A 72 -22.02 -9.87 12.78
CA ARG A 72 -21.93 -10.11 14.24
C ARG A 72 -21.71 -8.84 15.04
N HIS A 73 -20.88 -7.93 14.51
CA HIS A 73 -20.53 -6.71 15.21
C HIS A 73 -21.32 -5.47 14.75
N GLY A 74 -22.15 -5.62 13.72
CA GLY A 74 -22.93 -4.54 13.13
C GLY A 74 -22.03 -3.39 12.64
N ILE A 75 -20.99 -3.71 11.86
CA ILE A 75 -19.99 -2.76 11.38
C ILE A 75 -20.61 -1.73 10.43
N ASP A 76 -20.37 -0.44 10.68
CA ASP A 76 -20.86 0.63 9.81
C ASP A 76 -19.89 0.91 8.65
N VAL A 77 -18.56 0.81 8.91
CA VAL A 77 -17.49 1.07 7.92
C VAL A 77 -16.40 0.01 8.02
N LEU A 78 -16.06 -0.64 6.90
CA LEU A 78 -14.91 -1.53 6.78
C LEU A 78 -13.79 -0.81 6.00
N VAL A 79 -12.59 -0.75 6.59
CA VAL A 79 -11.37 -0.16 5.98
C VAL A 79 -10.32 -1.26 5.82
N PRO A 80 -10.25 -1.93 4.66
CA PRO A 80 -9.31 -3.01 4.44
C PRO A 80 -7.99 -2.51 3.83
N PRO A 81 -6.82 -2.83 4.41
CA PRO A 81 -5.52 -2.58 3.77
C PRO A 81 -5.04 -3.74 2.88
N ARG A 82 -5.69 -4.90 2.97
CA ARG A 82 -5.34 -6.15 2.27
C ARG A 82 -6.58 -6.86 1.75
N ARG A 83 -6.39 -7.91 0.94
CA ARG A 83 -7.48 -8.73 0.38
C ARG A 83 -8.51 -7.90 -0.41
N LEU A 84 -8.06 -6.81 -1.02
CA LEU A 84 -8.94 -5.84 -1.64
C LEU A 84 -9.75 -6.44 -2.80
N THR A 85 -9.15 -7.34 -3.60
CA THR A 85 -9.85 -8.02 -4.70
C THR A 85 -11.02 -8.86 -4.18
N ALA A 86 -10.77 -9.67 -3.15
CA ALA A 86 -11.80 -10.50 -2.53
C ALA A 86 -12.96 -9.66 -1.97
N LEU A 87 -12.63 -8.59 -1.25
CA LEU A 87 -13.63 -7.74 -0.61
C LEU A 87 -14.39 -6.87 -1.63
N ALA A 88 -13.69 -6.28 -2.59
CA ALA A 88 -14.33 -5.49 -3.66
C ALA A 88 -15.27 -6.34 -4.52
N GLY A 89 -14.93 -7.61 -4.75
CA GLY A 89 -15.81 -8.56 -5.45
C GLY A 89 -17.12 -8.88 -4.71
N ARG A 90 -17.21 -8.56 -3.43
CA ARG A 90 -18.40 -8.78 -2.58
C ARG A 90 -19.02 -7.46 -2.06
N ALA A 91 -18.71 -6.32 -2.70
CA ALA A 91 -19.14 -4.99 -2.24
C ALA A 91 -20.67 -4.90 -2.02
N ASP A 92 -21.47 -5.47 -2.92
CA ASP A 92 -22.94 -5.49 -2.80
C ASP A 92 -23.41 -6.30 -1.57
N ALA A 93 -22.71 -7.39 -1.23
CA ALA A 93 -23.03 -8.19 -0.05
C ALA A 93 -22.75 -7.41 1.25
N PHE A 94 -21.65 -6.67 1.32
CA PHE A 94 -21.39 -5.77 2.46
C PHE A 94 -22.46 -4.68 2.57
N ALA A 95 -22.85 -4.08 1.45
CA ALA A 95 -23.91 -3.06 1.42
C ALA A 95 -25.26 -3.61 1.89
N ALA A 96 -25.61 -4.85 1.52
CA ALA A 96 -26.82 -5.54 1.97
C ALA A 96 -26.84 -5.78 3.49
N GLU A 97 -25.67 -5.99 4.10
CA GLU A 97 -25.52 -6.09 5.57
C GLU A 97 -25.46 -4.71 6.27
N GLY A 98 -25.57 -3.60 5.51
CA GLY A 98 -25.48 -2.24 6.05
C GLY A 98 -24.07 -1.74 6.27
N THR A 99 -23.04 -2.50 5.89
CA THR A 99 -21.63 -2.13 6.01
C THR A 99 -21.17 -1.37 4.76
N ARG A 100 -20.56 -0.22 4.94
CA ARG A 100 -19.90 0.53 3.85
C ARG A 100 -18.46 0.09 3.70
N LEU A 101 -18.11 -0.46 2.55
CA LEU A 101 -16.75 -0.89 2.24
C LEU A 101 -15.92 0.28 1.68
N MET A 102 -14.85 0.68 2.36
CA MET A 102 -13.91 1.71 1.88
C MET A 102 -12.92 1.08 0.89
N CYS A 103 -13.30 0.94 -0.35
CA CYS A 103 -12.50 0.31 -1.40
C CYS A 103 -12.77 0.97 -2.75
N SER A 104 -11.76 0.99 -3.62
CA SER A 104 -11.92 1.33 -5.04
C SER A 104 -12.68 0.23 -5.78
N PRO A 105 -13.23 0.51 -6.98
CA PRO A 105 -13.89 -0.51 -7.79
C PRO A 105 -13.02 -1.73 -8.06
N LEU A 106 -13.62 -2.93 -8.13
CA LEU A 106 -12.91 -4.19 -8.35
C LEU A 106 -11.95 -4.13 -9.55
N ALA A 107 -12.40 -3.61 -10.69
CA ALA A 107 -11.60 -3.51 -11.90
C ALA A 107 -10.30 -2.70 -11.67
N SER A 108 -10.37 -1.62 -10.88
CA SER A 108 -9.21 -0.80 -10.52
C SER A 108 -8.27 -1.57 -9.59
N VAL A 109 -8.82 -2.27 -8.60
CA VAL A 109 -8.05 -3.09 -7.67
C VAL A 109 -7.29 -4.19 -8.40
N GLU A 110 -7.95 -4.91 -9.32
CA GLU A 110 -7.34 -5.99 -10.12
C GLU A 110 -6.16 -5.52 -10.99
N VAL A 111 -6.25 -4.33 -11.57
CA VAL A 111 -5.13 -3.77 -12.34
C VAL A 111 -3.98 -3.41 -11.41
N LEU A 112 -4.26 -2.72 -10.31
CA LEU A 112 -3.24 -2.20 -9.40
C LEU A 112 -2.57 -3.28 -8.53
N THR A 113 -3.09 -4.50 -8.48
CA THR A 113 -2.40 -5.66 -7.87
C THR A 113 -1.24 -6.19 -8.71
N SER A 114 -1.14 -5.78 -9.98
CA SER A 114 -0.06 -6.16 -10.90
C SER A 114 0.73 -4.94 -11.37
N LYS A 115 1.99 -4.82 -10.95
CA LYS A 115 2.85 -3.68 -11.33
C LYS A 115 3.00 -3.53 -12.85
N SER A 116 3.09 -4.65 -13.60
CA SER A 116 3.20 -4.59 -15.06
C SER A 116 1.93 -4.04 -15.71
N ARG A 117 0.75 -4.53 -15.30
CA ARG A 117 -0.53 -3.98 -15.78
C ARG A 117 -0.71 -2.52 -15.37
N THR A 118 -0.30 -2.16 -14.15
CA THR A 118 -0.31 -0.76 -13.70
C THR A 118 0.53 0.12 -14.60
N TYR A 119 1.73 -0.32 -15.02
CA TYR A 119 2.60 0.44 -15.90
C TYR A 119 2.04 0.54 -17.33
N GLU A 120 1.50 -0.56 -17.86
CA GLU A 120 0.83 -0.59 -19.17
C GLU A 120 -0.31 0.44 -19.23
N GLU A 121 -1.21 0.41 -18.26
CA GLU A 121 -2.34 1.33 -18.17
C GLU A 121 -1.89 2.78 -17.88
N ALA A 122 -0.89 2.99 -17.03
CA ALA A 122 -0.35 4.30 -16.76
C ALA A 122 0.23 4.98 -18.02
N LEU A 123 0.88 4.20 -18.89
CA LEU A 123 1.36 4.70 -20.19
C LEU A 123 0.23 5.18 -21.08
N THR A 124 -0.90 4.48 -21.14
CA THR A 124 -2.07 4.92 -21.95
C THR A 124 -2.63 6.24 -21.42
N ALA A 125 -2.53 6.48 -20.11
CA ALA A 125 -2.88 7.74 -19.47
C ALA A 125 -1.79 8.83 -19.63
N GLY A 126 -0.69 8.53 -20.32
CA GLY A 126 0.46 9.43 -20.47
C GLY A 126 1.17 9.74 -19.14
N ILE A 127 1.08 8.85 -18.16
CA ILE A 127 1.79 8.96 -16.89
C ILE A 127 3.19 8.39 -17.08
N PRO A 128 4.26 9.10 -16.70
CA PRO A 128 5.62 8.62 -16.86
C PRO A 128 5.88 7.34 -16.04
N VAL A 129 6.39 6.30 -16.69
CA VAL A 129 6.83 5.06 -16.06
C VAL A 129 8.26 4.73 -16.49
N PRO A 130 9.06 4.03 -15.68
CA PRO A 130 10.37 3.56 -16.14
C PRO A 130 10.19 2.48 -17.22
N PRO A 131 11.17 2.26 -18.12
CA PRO A 131 11.15 1.06 -18.98
C PRO A 131 11.22 -0.19 -18.11
N TRP A 132 10.49 -1.24 -18.49
CA TRP A 132 10.47 -2.50 -17.73
C TRP A 132 10.33 -3.72 -18.64
N ARG A 133 10.73 -4.88 -18.10
CA ARG A 133 10.46 -6.19 -18.70
C ARG A 133 9.94 -7.14 -17.65
N VAL A 134 9.01 -7.99 -18.04
CA VAL A 134 8.50 -9.07 -17.18
C VAL A 134 9.24 -10.35 -17.55
N VAL A 135 9.82 -11.00 -16.53
CA VAL A 135 10.59 -12.23 -16.69
C VAL A 135 10.03 -13.34 -15.79
N ARG A 136 10.23 -14.60 -16.20
CA ARG A 136 9.73 -15.79 -15.47
C ARG A 136 10.80 -16.86 -15.27
N ASP A 137 11.93 -16.72 -15.96
CA ASP A 137 13.02 -17.69 -15.98
C ASP A 137 14.37 -16.99 -16.16
N ALA A 138 15.44 -17.76 -16.09
CA ALA A 138 16.81 -17.29 -16.17
C ALA A 138 17.17 -16.68 -17.55
N ASP A 139 16.65 -17.26 -18.63
CA ASP A 139 16.94 -16.79 -19.98
C ASP A 139 16.22 -15.47 -20.26
N GLY A 140 14.96 -15.37 -19.87
CA GLY A 140 14.20 -14.12 -19.93
C GLY A 140 14.82 -13.01 -19.07
N LEU A 141 15.40 -13.35 -17.90
CA LEU A 141 16.14 -12.39 -17.08
C LEU A 141 17.35 -11.84 -17.83
N ARG A 142 18.18 -12.70 -18.44
CA ARG A 142 19.37 -12.27 -19.19
C ARG A 142 19.00 -11.40 -20.38
N ALA A 143 18.02 -11.84 -21.18
CA ALA A 143 17.52 -11.06 -22.31
C ALA A 143 16.99 -9.67 -21.89
N ALA A 144 16.26 -9.60 -20.78
CA ALA A 144 15.76 -8.33 -20.25
C ALA A 144 16.88 -7.41 -19.75
N VAL A 145 17.90 -7.97 -19.12
CA VAL A 145 19.10 -7.22 -18.68
C VAL A 145 19.85 -6.67 -19.88
N ASP A 146 20.12 -7.49 -20.91
CA ASP A 146 20.82 -7.09 -22.12
C ASP A 146 20.08 -5.96 -22.86
N GLU A 147 18.75 -6.07 -22.96
CA GLU A 147 17.94 -5.04 -23.60
C GLU A 147 17.92 -3.72 -22.81
N LEU A 148 17.77 -3.79 -21.50
CA LEU A 148 17.73 -2.60 -20.63
C LEU A 148 19.12 -2.01 -20.37
N ALA A 149 20.19 -2.77 -20.57
CA ALA A 149 21.57 -2.26 -20.44
C ALA A 149 21.84 -1.08 -21.37
N ALA A 150 21.14 -0.99 -22.52
CA ALA A 150 21.22 0.14 -23.43
C ALA A 150 20.86 1.51 -22.78
N THR A 151 20.18 1.50 -21.64
CA THR A 151 19.88 2.73 -20.86
C THR A 151 21.10 3.29 -20.14
N GLY A 152 22.15 2.48 -19.94
CA GLY A 152 23.35 2.84 -19.14
C GLY A 152 23.06 2.94 -17.64
N GLU A 153 21.86 2.55 -17.17
CA GLU A 153 21.43 2.68 -15.79
C GLU A 153 21.65 1.36 -15.02
N THR A 154 21.89 1.45 -13.72
CA THR A 154 21.84 0.29 -12.82
C THR A 154 20.43 -0.30 -12.86
N LEU A 155 20.32 -1.62 -13.00
CA LEU A 155 19.03 -2.29 -13.04
C LEU A 155 18.63 -2.84 -11.66
N CYS A 156 17.37 -3.14 -11.50
CA CYS A 156 16.83 -3.86 -10.35
C CYS A 156 15.77 -4.87 -10.78
N ILE A 157 15.53 -5.84 -9.91
CA ILE A 157 14.51 -6.87 -10.08
C ILE A 157 13.61 -6.93 -8.85
N LYS A 158 12.32 -7.15 -9.04
CA LYS A 158 11.32 -7.33 -7.98
C LYS A 158 10.15 -8.19 -8.46
N PRO A 159 9.44 -8.90 -7.58
CA PRO A 159 8.20 -9.58 -7.95
C PRO A 159 7.14 -8.60 -8.48
N ALA A 160 6.39 -9.05 -9.49
CA ALA A 160 5.36 -8.22 -10.14
C ALA A 160 4.13 -7.98 -9.26
N GLY A 161 3.77 -8.92 -8.39
CA GLY A 161 2.56 -8.89 -7.57
C GLY A 161 2.77 -8.68 -6.06
N GLU A 162 4.02 -8.59 -5.57
CA GLU A 162 4.30 -8.51 -4.14
C GLU A 162 4.38 -7.06 -3.62
N TYR A 163 4.18 -6.90 -2.30
CA TYR A 163 4.15 -5.62 -1.59
C TYR A 163 5.45 -5.36 -0.81
N SER A 164 5.67 -4.11 -0.42
CA SER A 164 6.68 -3.70 0.58
C SER A 164 8.12 -4.08 0.26
N ALA A 165 8.55 -3.94 -0.99
CA ALA A 165 9.91 -4.27 -1.45
C ALA A 165 10.32 -5.75 -1.20
N PHE A 166 9.36 -6.65 -0.96
CA PHE A 166 9.63 -8.07 -0.86
C PHE A 166 10.32 -8.57 -2.14
N GLY A 167 11.40 -9.35 -2.00
CA GLY A 167 12.16 -9.89 -3.14
C GLY A 167 12.89 -8.87 -4.01
N PHE A 168 12.92 -7.58 -3.65
CA PHE A 168 13.65 -6.55 -4.37
C PHE A 168 15.16 -6.77 -4.30
N ARG A 169 15.85 -6.69 -5.47
CA ARG A 169 17.31 -6.71 -5.56
C ARG A 169 17.79 -5.69 -6.57
N ILE A 170 18.88 -4.99 -6.25
CA ILE A 170 19.65 -4.18 -7.19
C ILE A 170 20.61 -5.13 -7.91
N LEU A 171 20.60 -5.11 -9.24
CA LEU A 171 21.45 -5.96 -10.07
C LEU A 171 22.80 -5.28 -10.26
N GLU A 172 23.78 -5.66 -9.48
CA GLU A 172 25.17 -5.17 -9.59
C GLU A 172 26.13 -6.36 -9.65
N ASP A 173 26.99 -6.35 -10.66
CA ASP A 173 28.00 -7.38 -10.88
C ASP A 173 29.41 -6.83 -10.68
N ARG A 174 29.66 -6.31 -9.47
CA ARG A 174 30.96 -5.79 -9.07
C ARG A 174 31.40 -6.37 -7.73
N PRO A 175 32.71 -6.51 -7.47
CA PRO A 175 33.23 -6.88 -6.18
C PRO A 175 32.81 -5.86 -5.09
N MET A 176 32.51 -6.37 -3.90
CA MET A 176 32.26 -5.53 -2.75
C MET A 176 33.55 -4.79 -2.33
N GLY A 177 33.49 -3.47 -2.23
CA GLY A 177 34.59 -2.66 -1.74
C GLY A 177 34.44 -2.30 -0.25
N ILE A 178 35.49 -1.72 0.35
CA ILE A 178 35.47 -1.34 1.77
C ILE A 178 34.36 -0.33 2.07
N ARG A 179 34.00 0.54 1.13
CA ARG A 179 32.91 1.50 1.29
C ARG A 179 31.55 0.81 1.40
N ASP A 180 31.35 -0.31 0.70
CA ASP A 180 30.11 -1.09 0.78
C ASP A 180 29.96 -1.79 2.13
N LEU A 181 31.11 -2.24 2.69
CA LEU A 181 31.14 -2.85 4.03
C LEU A 181 30.81 -1.84 5.14
N LEU A 182 31.20 -0.58 4.96
CA LEU A 182 30.98 0.48 5.94
C LEU A 182 29.66 1.24 5.74
N ALA A 183 28.97 1.02 4.62
CA ALA A 183 27.66 1.61 4.33
C ALA A 183 26.53 0.71 4.87
N PRO A 184 25.31 1.26 5.05
CA PRO A 184 24.13 0.43 5.30
C PRO A 184 23.96 -0.64 4.23
N ALA A 185 23.59 -1.87 4.64
CA ALA A 185 23.42 -3.00 3.73
C ALA A 185 22.41 -2.65 2.61
N ARG A 186 22.81 -2.87 1.37
CA ARG A 186 21.95 -2.73 0.19
C ARG A 186 21.51 -4.13 -0.28
N PRO A 187 20.28 -4.31 -0.77
CA PRO A 187 19.78 -5.59 -1.26
C PRO A 187 20.34 -5.87 -2.68
N MET A 188 21.63 -6.14 -2.77
CA MET A 188 22.34 -6.38 -4.04
C MET A 188 22.38 -7.86 -4.39
N ALA A 189 22.37 -8.18 -5.67
CA ALA A 189 22.63 -9.50 -6.21
C ALA A 189 23.23 -9.37 -7.62
N SER A 190 24.11 -10.30 -8.03
CA SER A 190 24.55 -10.38 -9.41
C SER A 190 23.44 -11.00 -10.30
N VAL A 191 23.43 -10.65 -11.57
CA VAL A 191 22.51 -11.25 -12.57
C VAL A 191 22.63 -12.77 -12.58
N ASP A 192 23.89 -13.27 -12.51
CA ASP A 192 24.16 -14.71 -12.47
C ASP A 192 23.60 -15.39 -11.23
N ALA A 193 23.73 -14.79 -10.06
CA ALA A 193 23.18 -15.35 -8.82
C ALA A 193 21.65 -15.46 -8.89
N VAL A 194 20.98 -14.43 -9.41
CA VAL A 194 19.51 -14.44 -9.58
C VAL A 194 19.11 -15.48 -10.64
N ALA A 195 19.79 -15.53 -11.78
CA ALA A 195 19.52 -16.50 -12.86
C ALA A 195 19.70 -17.95 -12.35
N GLN A 196 20.77 -18.23 -11.59
CA GLN A 196 21.00 -19.54 -10.97
C GLN A 196 19.91 -19.91 -9.98
N ALA A 197 19.44 -18.95 -9.15
CA ALA A 197 18.35 -19.18 -8.21
C ALA A 197 17.05 -19.53 -8.95
N MET A 198 16.69 -18.78 -10.00
CA MET A 198 15.52 -19.07 -10.82
C MET A 198 15.60 -20.43 -11.51
N LYS A 199 16.79 -20.80 -12.03
CA LYS A 199 17.00 -22.11 -12.66
C LYS A 199 16.85 -23.23 -11.64
N ARG A 200 17.46 -23.10 -10.47
CA ARG A 200 17.36 -24.11 -9.39
C ARG A 200 15.90 -24.31 -8.97
N ALA A 201 15.17 -23.24 -8.72
CA ALA A 201 13.76 -23.32 -8.37
C ALA A 201 12.96 -24.08 -9.45
N ALA A 202 13.21 -23.80 -10.75
CA ALA A 202 12.57 -24.52 -11.84
C ALA A 202 12.94 -26.01 -11.88
N ASP A 203 14.23 -26.35 -11.68
CA ASP A 203 14.73 -27.74 -11.65
C ASP A 203 14.14 -28.51 -10.45
N GLU A 204 13.88 -27.85 -9.32
CA GLU A 204 13.27 -28.40 -8.11
C GLU A 204 11.72 -28.39 -8.12
N GLY A 205 11.11 -27.86 -9.19
CA GLY A 205 9.65 -27.75 -9.33
C GLY A 205 9.01 -26.67 -8.45
N GLU A 206 9.82 -25.74 -7.93
CA GLU A 206 9.32 -24.61 -7.17
C GLU A 206 8.74 -23.53 -8.09
N HIS A 207 7.75 -22.83 -7.57
CA HIS A 207 7.12 -21.74 -8.31
C HIS A 207 8.01 -20.50 -8.37
N VAL A 208 8.46 -20.13 -9.58
CA VAL A 208 9.13 -18.86 -9.85
C VAL A 208 8.06 -17.79 -10.13
N PRO A 209 7.89 -16.78 -9.28
CA PRO A 209 6.90 -15.73 -9.52
C PRO A 209 7.30 -14.88 -10.73
N ARG A 210 6.31 -14.23 -11.34
CA ARG A 210 6.60 -13.21 -12.37
C ARG A 210 7.41 -12.09 -11.73
N MET A 211 8.56 -11.76 -12.33
CA MET A 211 9.45 -10.69 -11.86
C MET A 211 9.44 -9.52 -12.84
N ILE A 212 9.70 -8.32 -12.35
CA ILE A 212 9.92 -7.12 -13.17
C ILE A 212 11.40 -6.74 -13.07
N VAL A 213 12.06 -6.58 -14.21
CA VAL A 213 13.38 -5.96 -14.36
C VAL A 213 13.16 -4.53 -14.87
N MET A 214 13.82 -3.55 -14.27
CA MET A 214 13.71 -2.13 -14.62
C MET A 214 14.95 -1.36 -14.13
N PRO A 215 15.19 -0.11 -14.61
CA PRO A 215 16.19 0.77 -14.00
C PRO A 215 15.94 0.95 -12.51
N TYR A 216 17.01 0.92 -11.72
CA TYR A 216 16.98 1.28 -10.31
C TYR A 216 16.82 2.80 -10.19
N LEU A 217 15.66 3.21 -9.73
CA LEU A 217 15.35 4.62 -9.55
C LEU A 217 16.02 5.13 -8.27
N GLU A 218 16.96 6.04 -8.41
CA GLU A 218 17.68 6.64 -7.30
C GLU A 218 16.89 7.76 -6.62
N GLY A 219 17.43 8.25 -5.49
CA GLY A 219 16.86 9.36 -4.73
C GLY A 219 15.71 8.97 -3.80
N PRO A 220 15.13 9.95 -3.14
CA PRO A 220 14.07 9.71 -2.18
C PRO A 220 12.78 9.23 -2.86
N GLU A 221 12.11 8.28 -2.22
CA GLU A 221 10.75 7.91 -2.58
C GLU A 221 9.79 9.04 -2.19
N ILE A 222 8.93 9.41 -3.13
CA ILE A 222 7.83 10.34 -2.90
C ILE A 222 6.54 9.52 -2.83
N SER A 223 5.89 9.59 -1.69
CA SER A 223 4.64 8.89 -1.40
C SER A 223 3.52 9.92 -1.34
N VAL A 224 2.59 9.89 -2.29
CA VAL A 224 1.45 10.80 -2.37
C VAL A 224 0.23 10.09 -1.79
N ASP A 225 -0.21 10.51 -0.61
CA ASP A 225 -1.48 10.03 -0.06
C ASP A 225 -2.63 10.84 -0.64
N CYS A 226 -3.56 10.14 -1.27
CA CYS A 226 -4.67 10.71 -2.01
C CYS A 226 -6.00 10.40 -1.31
N LEU A 227 -6.88 11.39 -1.29
CA LEU A 227 -8.31 11.24 -1.03
C LEU A 227 -9.07 11.56 -2.31
N SER A 228 -9.93 10.66 -2.75
CA SER A 228 -10.74 10.86 -3.95
C SER A 228 -12.19 10.43 -3.77
N ALA A 229 -13.10 11.14 -4.41
CA ALA A 229 -14.50 10.73 -4.52
C ALA A 229 -14.62 9.52 -5.47
N PRO A 230 -15.66 8.70 -5.33
CA PRO A 230 -15.99 7.68 -6.32
C PRO A 230 -15.96 8.23 -7.74
N GLY A 231 -15.40 7.46 -8.68
CA GLY A 231 -15.16 7.92 -10.07
C GLY A 231 -13.83 8.66 -10.27
N GLY A 232 -12.95 8.69 -9.27
CA GLY A 232 -11.57 9.17 -9.43
C GLY A 232 -11.38 10.68 -9.36
N ARG A 233 -12.35 11.45 -8.82
CA ARG A 233 -12.17 12.89 -8.62
C ARG A 233 -11.32 13.14 -7.37
N LEU A 234 -10.07 13.58 -7.58
CA LEU A 234 -9.14 13.89 -6.50
C LEU A 234 -9.67 15.06 -5.64
N LEU A 235 -9.71 14.88 -4.32
CA LEU A 235 -10.13 15.87 -3.32
C LEU A 235 -8.95 16.41 -2.52
N ALA A 236 -7.95 15.57 -2.23
CA ALA A 236 -6.69 15.95 -1.60
C ALA A 236 -5.56 15.07 -2.09
N ALA A 237 -4.37 15.66 -2.22
CA ALA A 237 -3.11 14.94 -2.41
C ALA A 237 -2.06 15.53 -1.47
N ILE A 238 -1.35 14.66 -0.75
CA ILE A 238 -0.30 15.06 0.20
C ILE A 238 0.98 14.32 -0.17
N PRO A 239 1.86 14.95 -0.99
CA PRO A 239 3.13 14.37 -1.36
C PRO A 239 4.11 14.44 -0.17
N ARG A 240 4.77 13.31 0.13
CA ARG A 240 5.76 13.17 1.20
C ARG A 240 7.03 12.55 0.67
N ALA A 241 8.14 13.27 0.68
CA ALA A 241 9.46 12.73 0.35
C ALA A 241 10.13 12.15 1.60
N LYS A 242 10.75 10.96 1.47
CA LYS A 242 11.48 10.28 2.55
C LYS A 242 12.92 10.74 2.58
N GLU A 243 13.30 11.44 3.63
CA GLU A 243 14.68 11.92 3.87
C GLU A 243 15.18 11.42 5.24
N GLY A 244 15.80 10.25 5.26
CA GLY A 244 16.19 9.58 6.50
C GLY A 244 14.98 9.36 7.42
N ARG A 245 15.05 9.86 8.67
CA ARG A 245 13.94 9.86 9.62
C ARG A 245 12.89 10.96 9.38
N TYR A 246 13.18 11.88 8.47
CA TYR A 246 12.27 12.97 8.16
C TYR A 246 11.35 12.64 6.98
N ARG A 247 10.24 13.37 6.92
CA ARG A 247 9.35 13.42 5.75
C ARG A 247 9.12 14.88 5.43
N LEU A 248 9.43 15.25 4.20
CA LEU A 248 9.14 16.58 3.65
C LEU A 248 7.72 16.52 3.07
N LEU A 249 6.87 17.44 3.50
CA LEU A 249 5.52 17.61 2.94
C LEU A 249 5.66 18.55 1.75
N LEU A 250 5.77 17.98 0.54
CA LEU A 250 6.13 18.73 -0.65
C LEU A 250 4.95 19.57 -1.15
N ASP A 251 5.25 20.81 -1.53
CA ASP A 251 4.36 21.65 -2.32
C ASP A 251 4.84 21.60 -3.78
N ASP A 252 4.43 20.57 -4.50
CA ASP A 252 4.83 20.31 -5.88
C ASP A 252 3.60 20.03 -6.75
N PRO A 253 3.18 21.02 -7.57
CA PRO A 253 2.04 20.88 -8.45
C PRO A 253 2.22 19.79 -9.52
N GLY A 254 3.46 19.52 -9.99
CA GLY A 254 3.74 18.50 -10.98
C GLY A 254 3.49 17.09 -10.43
N ILE A 255 3.94 16.81 -9.21
CA ILE A 255 3.69 15.56 -8.49
C ILE A 255 2.20 15.40 -8.21
N THR A 256 1.53 16.46 -7.78
CA THR A 256 0.08 16.45 -7.53
C THR A 256 -0.71 16.18 -8.81
N GLU A 257 -0.28 16.73 -9.94
CA GLU A 257 -0.93 16.49 -11.24
C GLU A 257 -0.77 15.05 -11.72
N ILE A 258 0.40 14.43 -11.54
CA ILE A 258 0.59 13.00 -11.83
C ILE A 258 -0.37 12.17 -10.98
N ALA A 259 -0.46 12.44 -9.69
CA ALA A 259 -1.38 11.75 -8.80
C ALA A 259 -2.84 11.95 -9.21
N ARG A 260 -3.23 13.18 -9.60
CA ARG A 260 -4.59 13.49 -10.07
C ARG A 260 -4.96 12.70 -11.33
N ARG A 261 -4.06 12.63 -12.31
CA ARG A 261 -4.25 11.87 -13.55
C ARG A 261 -4.39 10.39 -13.28
N LEU A 262 -3.53 9.85 -12.42
CA LEU A 262 -3.53 8.44 -12.05
C LEU A 262 -4.82 8.07 -11.31
N VAL A 263 -5.20 8.84 -10.30
CA VAL A 263 -6.44 8.64 -9.53
C VAL A 263 -7.66 8.68 -10.45
N GLY A 264 -7.70 9.63 -11.39
CA GLY A 264 -8.79 9.75 -12.37
C GLY A 264 -8.84 8.59 -13.35
N HIS A 265 -7.69 8.20 -13.92
CA HIS A 265 -7.62 7.11 -14.90
C HIS A 265 -8.08 5.76 -14.31
N PHE A 266 -7.61 5.44 -13.12
CA PHE A 266 -8.01 4.21 -12.41
C PHE A 266 -9.32 4.35 -11.63
N SER A 267 -10.03 5.47 -11.74
CA SER A 267 -11.28 5.72 -10.99
C SER A 267 -11.16 5.39 -9.49
N LEU A 268 -10.02 5.74 -8.87
CA LEU A 268 -9.77 5.41 -7.48
C LEU A 268 -10.74 6.14 -6.55
N ALA A 269 -11.19 5.44 -5.53
CA ALA A 269 -12.10 5.96 -4.54
C ALA A 269 -11.49 5.93 -3.13
N TYR A 270 -11.84 6.91 -2.33
CA TYR A 270 -11.43 7.07 -0.93
C TYR A 270 -9.93 7.23 -0.78
N LEU A 271 -9.26 6.33 -0.08
CA LEU A 271 -7.83 6.43 0.19
C LEU A 271 -7.02 5.59 -0.79
N SER A 272 -6.06 6.23 -1.42
CA SER A 272 -5.07 5.58 -2.27
C SER A 272 -3.68 6.17 -2.04
N ASN A 273 -2.64 5.48 -2.52
CA ASN A 273 -1.27 5.93 -2.38
C ASN A 273 -0.53 5.75 -3.70
N VAL A 274 0.01 6.85 -4.22
CA VAL A 274 0.85 6.88 -5.42
C VAL A 274 2.30 7.06 -4.99
N GLN A 275 3.19 6.18 -5.44
CA GLN A 275 4.62 6.27 -5.16
C GLN A 275 5.37 6.63 -6.43
N LEU A 276 6.21 7.64 -6.30
CA LEU A 276 7.04 8.17 -7.39
C LEU A 276 8.51 8.15 -6.97
N ARG A 277 9.40 8.08 -7.95
CA ARG A 277 10.81 8.42 -7.83
C ARG A 277 11.25 9.21 -9.06
N HIS A 278 12.43 9.79 -9.00
CA HIS A 278 12.97 10.51 -10.15
C HIS A 278 13.82 9.57 -11.03
N ARG A 279 13.70 9.76 -12.34
CA ARG A 279 14.58 9.22 -13.35
C ARG A 279 15.00 10.38 -14.26
N ASN A 280 16.30 10.64 -14.36
CA ASN A 280 16.84 11.77 -15.12
C ASN A 280 16.23 13.14 -14.73
N GLY A 281 15.94 13.32 -13.45
CA GLY A 281 15.31 14.54 -12.93
C GLY A 281 13.78 14.60 -13.00
N GLU A 282 13.13 13.70 -13.76
CA GLU A 282 11.68 13.68 -13.93
C GLU A 282 11.01 12.66 -13.00
N PRO A 283 9.87 12.98 -12.39
CA PRO A 283 9.14 12.04 -11.57
C PRO A 283 8.50 10.93 -12.42
N VAL A 284 8.74 9.69 -12.07
CA VAL A 284 8.16 8.50 -12.72
C VAL A 284 7.43 7.63 -11.70
N LEU A 285 6.40 6.93 -12.16
CA LEU A 285 5.61 6.03 -11.32
C LEU A 285 6.44 4.83 -10.87
N LEU A 286 6.52 4.63 -9.56
CA LEU A 286 7.11 3.44 -8.95
C LEU A 286 6.06 2.39 -8.61
N GLU A 287 4.92 2.83 -8.05
CA GLU A 287 3.81 1.97 -7.63
C GLU A 287 2.55 2.82 -7.37
N ALA A 288 1.38 2.24 -7.58
CA ALA A 288 0.11 2.80 -7.15
C ALA A 288 -0.67 1.75 -6.35
N ASN A 289 -1.20 2.16 -5.20
CA ASN A 289 -1.92 1.29 -4.29
C ASN A 289 -3.35 1.80 -4.09
N PRO A 290 -4.40 0.99 -4.31
CA PRO A 290 -5.80 1.38 -4.06
C PRO A 290 -6.15 1.29 -2.57
N ARG A 291 -5.25 1.73 -1.72
CA ARG A 291 -5.35 1.70 -0.25
C ARG A 291 -4.47 2.76 0.39
N PRO A 292 -4.71 3.12 1.66
CA PRO A 292 -3.84 4.05 2.36
C PRO A 292 -2.41 3.50 2.52
N SER A 293 -1.42 4.41 2.51
CA SER A 293 -0.05 4.06 2.86
C SER A 293 0.08 3.76 4.36
N ALA A 294 1.08 2.96 4.73
CA ALA A 294 1.43 2.77 6.13
C ALA A 294 1.85 4.09 6.83
N GLY A 295 2.27 5.08 6.05
CA GLY A 295 2.68 6.40 6.55
C GLY A 295 1.59 7.47 6.52
N ILE A 296 0.34 7.15 6.21
CA ILE A 296 -0.76 8.12 6.06
C ILE A 296 -0.95 9.03 7.30
N PHE A 297 -0.67 8.52 8.49
CA PHE A 297 -0.79 9.30 9.73
C PHE A 297 0.12 10.54 9.74
N GLN A 298 1.20 10.55 8.96
CA GLN A 298 2.11 11.69 8.85
C GLN A 298 1.45 12.89 8.15
N THR A 299 0.38 12.64 7.40
CA THR A 299 -0.39 13.69 6.71
C THR A 299 -1.18 14.58 7.67
N ALA A 300 -1.45 14.13 8.89
CA ALA A 300 -2.16 14.92 9.91
C ALA A 300 -1.51 16.29 10.17
N PHE A 301 -0.20 16.39 10.03
CA PHE A 301 0.55 17.65 10.23
C PHE A 301 0.27 18.71 9.16
N THR A 302 -0.37 18.34 8.07
CA THR A 302 -0.89 19.30 7.07
C THR A 302 -2.20 19.99 7.50
N GLY A 303 -2.80 19.54 8.60
CA GLY A 303 -4.12 19.97 9.06
C GLY A 303 -5.29 19.20 8.43
N VAL A 304 -5.01 18.21 7.57
CA VAL A 304 -6.02 17.33 6.97
C VAL A 304 -5.97 15.96 7.63
N ASN A 305 -7.08 15.54 8.22
CA ASN A 305 -7.25 14.18 8.74
C ASN A 305 -7.81 13.29 7.61
N LEU A 306 -6.91 12.76 6.74
CA LEU A 306 -7.31 11.95 5.59
C LEU A 306 -8.14 10.72 5.95
N PRO A 307 -7.79 9.91 6.98
CA PRO A 307 -8.61 8.78 7.39
C PRO A 307 -10.04 9.17 7.75
N TRP A 308 -10.20 10.25 8.52
CA TRP A 308 -11.52 10.73 8.90
C TRP A 308 -12.29 11.33 7.70
N ALA A 309 -11.59 12.10 6.88
CA ALA A 309 -12.20 12.67 5.66
C ALA A 309 -12.72 11.57 4.71
N ALA A 310 -12.01 10.44 4.62
CA ALA A 310 -12.48 9.29 3.85
C ALA A 310 -13.72 8.62 4.46
N VAL A 311 -13.77 8.48 5.79
CA VAL A 311 -14.98 7.99 6.50
C VAL A 311 -16.16 8.91 6.25
N ARG A 312 -15.98 10.23 6.37
CA ARG A 312 -17.03 11.22 6.07
C ARG A 312 -17.49 11.15 4.63
N LEU A 313 -16.54 11.09 3.69
CA LEU A 313 -16.83 10.97 2.27
C LEU A 313 -17.72 9.74 1.97
N LEU A 314 -17.35 8.59 2.58
CA LEU A 314 -18.08 7.33 2.42
C LEU A 314 -19.48 7.36 3.05
N THR A 315 -19.65 8.06 4.17
CA THR A 315 -20.90 8.04 4.95
C THR A 315 -21.83 9.19 4.64
N GLN A 316 -21.31 10.35 4.23
CA GLN A 316 -22.06 11.62 4.12
C GLN A 316 -21.83 12.35 2.78
N GLY A 317 -20.89 11.85 1.93
CA GLY A 317 -20.48 12.56 0.73
C GLY A 317 -19.43 13.65 0.99
N ASP A 318 -19.12 14.44 -0.03
CA ASP A 318 -17.98 15.38 -0.01
C ASP A 318 -18.34 16.82 0.46
N ALA A 319 -19.60 17.07 0.73
CA ALA A 319 -20.04 18.40 1.16
C ALA A 319 -19.38 18.80 2.50
N GLY A 320 -18.70 19.95 2.50
CA GLY A 320 -18.04 20.50 3.70
C GLY A 320 -16.78 19.76 4.15
N LEU A 321 -16.21 18.87 3.33
CA LEU A 321 -14.92 18.26 3.65
C LEU A 321 -13.80 19.29 3.64
N ARG A 322 -12.96 19.27 4.67
CA ARG A 322 -11.73 20.06 4.74
C ARG A 322 -10.60 19.24 4.10
N THR A 323 -10.22 19.58 2.87
CA THR A 323 -9.28 18.83 2.05
C THR A 323 -8.06 19.63 1.59
N ALA A 324 -7.95 20.90 1.95
CA ALA A 324 -6.82 21.75 1.60
C ALA A 324 -5.66 21.57 2.58
N PRO A 325 -4.56 20.87 2.21
CA PRO A 325 -3.43 20.65 3.08
C PRO A 325 -2.52 21.88 3.14
N ARG A 326 -1.86 22.10 4.29
CA ARG A 326 -0.73 23.01 4.41
C ARG A 326 0.55 22.21 4.08
N LEU A 327 1.15 22.52 2.94
CA LEU A 327 2.35 21.87 2.44
C LEU A 327 3.62 22.69 2.76
N GLY A 328 4.80 22.22 2.34
CA GLY A 328 6.10 22.86 2.62
C GLY A 328 6.68 22.56 3.99
N GLY A 329 6.01 21.76 4.82
CA GLY A 329 6.47 21.39 6.16
C GLY A 329 7.41 20.19 6.19
N ARG A 330 8.02 19.95 7.36
CA ARG A 330 8.88 18.79 7.64
C ARG A 330 8.46 18.13 8.94
N VAL A 331 8.28 16.81 8.91
CA VAL A 331 7.94 16.02 10.08
C VAL A 331 8.98 14.94 10.35
N ALA A 332 9.19 14.59 11.60
CA ALA A 332 10.05 13.48 11.99
C ALA A 332 9.21 12.29 12.43
N VAL A 333 9.64 11.09 12.06
CA VAL A 333 9.10 9.86 12.61
C VAL A 333 9.90 9.51 13.87
N THR A 334 9.19 9.35 14.99
CA THR A 334 9.76 8.92 16.27
C THR A 334 9.17 7.57 16.65
N GLU A 335 9.98 6.75 17.30
CA GLU A 335 9.53 5.48 17.84
C GLU A 335 8.91 5.71 19.22
N ALA A 336 7.89 4.92 19.54
CA ALA A 336 7.27 4.89 20.85
C ALA A 336 7.13 3.44 21.30
N VAL A 337 7.33 3.20 22.60
CA VAL A 337 7.12 1.89 23.22
C VAL A 337 5.67 1.82 23.70
N THR A 338 5.04 0.67 23.52
CA THR A 338 3.70 0.38 24.01
C THR A 338 3.72 -0.97 24.72
N GLU A 339 3.03 -1.07 25.85
CA GLU A 339 2.79 -2.34 26.49
C GLU A 339 1.80 -3.14 25.66
N VAL A 340 2.14 -4.41 25.42
CA VAL A 340 1.24 -5.37 24.76
C VAL A 340 0.67 -6.25 25.87
N PRO A 341 -0.65 -6.23 26.13
CA PRO A 341 -1.26 -7.12 27.09
C PRO A 341 -1.01 -8.58 26.72
N GLU A 342 -0.89 -9.46 27.71
CA GLU A 342 -0.94 -10.89 27.45
C GLU A 342 -2.26 -11.22 26.72
N VAL A 343 -2.15 -11.80 25.53
CA VAL A 343 -3.32 -12.23 24.79
C VAL A 343 -3.83 -13.50 25.45
N PRO A 344 -5.08 -13.56 25.93
CA PRO A 344 -5.66 -14.83 26.36
C PRO A 344 -5.58 -15.83 25.22
N ASP A 345 -5.28 -17.10 25.55
CA ASP A 345 -5.27 -18.18 24.55
C ASP A 345 -6.54 -18.14 23.71
N VAL A 346 -6.41 -17.66 22.47
CA VAL A 346 -7.51 -17.67 21.52
C VAL A 346 -7.56 -19.08 20.96
N PRO A 347 -8.64 -19.82 21.12
CA PRO A 347 -8.74 -21.16 20.56
C PRO A 347 -8.55 -21.07 19.04
N GLU A 348 -7.63 -21.89 18.52
CA GLU A 348 -7.48 -22.05 17.08
C GLU A 348 -8.83 -22.44 16.49
N VAL A 349 -9.41 -21.60 15.63
CA VAL A 349 -10.60 -21.95 14.89
C VAL A 349 -10.18 -23.02 13.90
N SER A 350 -10.40 -24.26 14.28
CA SER A 350 -10.26 -25.40 13.39
C SER A 350 -11.31 -25.26 12.30
N VAL A 351 -10.92 -24.91 11.10
CA VAL A 351 -11.77 -25.00 9.92
C VAL A 351 -11.86 -26.48 9.58
N ALA A 352 -13.03 -27.05 9.86
CA ALA A 352 -13.39 -28.40 9.43
C ALA A 352 -13.65 -28.44 7.92
#